data_59e525142595e269cfe3bb52c28f5055
#
_entry.id   59e525142595e269cfe3bb52c28f5055
#
_cell.length_a   1.000
_cell.length_b   1.000
_cell.length_c   1.000
_cell.angle_alpha   90.00
_cell.angle_beta   90.00
_cell.angle_gamma   90.00
#
_symmetry.space_group_name_H-M   'P 1'
#
loop_
_entity.id
_entity.type
_entity.pdbx_description
1 polymer ?
#
loop_
_entity_poly.entity_id
_entity_poly.type
_entity_poly.pdbx_seq_one_letter_code
_entity_poly.pdbx_strand_id
1 'polypeptide(L)'
;CLVGSEMCIRDREDYFRENGGIIFPNPNAPTGVSLPLSDIEDIVEHNQDVIVIVDEAYVDFGTQSALPLIEKYENLLVVQTFSKSRSMAGMRIGFALACPKLIKYLNDVKYSFNSYTMNRTSIAAGVAAIKDQEYFLETCGKIIETREWTKKELRKLGFYFEESKANFIFAAHKNCPAEKLFQALREQHIYVRYFPGGRTGNHLRITIGTRNEMEVFINFVREYLKKENLWKF
;
A
#
# COMPACT_ATOMS: atom_id res chain seq x y z
N CYS A 1 -13.40 -4.85 16.67
CA CYS A 1 -12.24 -4.91 15.79
C CYS A 1 -11.63 -3.52 15.63
N LEU A 2 -10.33 -3.41 15.81
CA LEU A 2 -9.60 -2.18 15.53
C LEU A 2 -9.11 -2.25 14.08
N VAL A 3 -9.55 -1.29 13.26
CA VAL A 3 -9.15 -1.16 11.86
C VAL A 3 -8.28 0.07 11.72
N GLY A 4 -7.02 -0.12 11.33
CA GLY A 4 -6.08 0.95 11.06
C GLY A 4 -6.41 1.70 9.76
N SER A 5 -7.61 2.33 9.68
CA SER A 5 -8.03 3.13 8.53
C SER A 5 -7.69 4.62 8.67
N GLU A 6 -7.35 5.06 9.85
CA GLU A 6 -6.97 6.45 10.10
C GLU A 6 -5.47 6.64 9.90
N MET A 7 -5.12 7.63 9.14
CA MET A 7 -3.87 8.02 8.50
C MET A 7 -2.57 8.00 9.33
N CYS A 8 -2.60 7.58 10.59
CA CYS A 8 -1.42 7.59 11.46
C CYS A 8 -1.39 6.31 12.29
N ILE A 9 -0.63 5.33 11.84
CA ILE A 9 -0.11 4.28 12.74
C ILE A 9 1.05 4.90 13.56
N ARG A 10 0.86 6.08 14.13
CA ARG A 10 1.86 6.69 15.02
C ARG A 10 1.65 6.30 16.47
N ASP A 11 0.44 5.92 16.81
CA ASP A 11 0.04 5.60 18.17
C ASP A 11 -0.25 4.10 18.28
N ARG A 12 0.82 3.28 18.21
CA ARG A 12 0.72 1.82 18.42
C ARG A 12 0.03 1.47 19.73
N GLU A 13 0.09 2.34 20.73
CA GLU A 13 -0.58 2.20 22.03
C GLU A 13 -2.12 2.15 21.89
N ASP A 14 -2.70 2.71 20.82
CA ASP A 14 -4.12 2.58 20.52
C ASP A 14 -4.54 1.13 20.26
N TYR A 15 -3.60 0.28 19.86
CA TYR A 15 -3.83 -1.15 19.63
C TYR A 15 -3.67 -2.01 20.90
N PHE A 16 -3.23 -1.44 22.02
CA PHE A 16 -3.03 -2.17 23.27
C PHE A 16 -4.26 -2.23 24.18
N ARG A 17 -5.33 -1.51 23.83
CA ARG A 17 -6.60 -1.56 24.52
C ARG A 17 -7.39 -2.82 24.20
N GLU A 18 -8.31 -3.22 25.08
CA GLU A 18 -9.22 -4.34 24.84
C GLU A 18 -9.96 -4.20 23.49
N ASN A 19 -9.96 -5.26 22.69
CA ASN A 19 -10.54 -5.29 21.36
C ASN A 19 -10.93 -6.71 20.95
N GLY A 20 -11.73 -6.85 19.89
CA GLY A 20 -12.16 -8.14 19.35
C GLY A 20 -11.32 -8.65 18.16
N GLY A 21 -10.22 -7.98 17.84
CA GLY A 21 -9.30 -8.29 16.74
C GLY A 21 -8.76 -7.03 16.09
N ILE A 22 -7.60 -7.14 15.48
CA ILE A 22 -6.88 -6.01 14.85
C ILE A 22 -6.65 -6.32 13.38
N ILE A 23 -6.86 -5.33 12.52
CA ILE A 23 -6.48 -5.39 11.10
C ILE A 23 -5.89 -4.04 10.66
N PHE A 24 -4.70 -4.06 10.09
CA PHE A 24 -4.08 -2.87 9.50
C PHE A 24 -3.21 -3.22 8.29
N PRO A 25 -3.11 -2.30 7.29
CA PRO A 25 -2.21 -2.44 6.17
C PRO A 25 -0.78 -1.99 6.52
N ASN A 26 0.22 -2.78 6.11
CA ASN A 26 1.64 -2.42 6.21
C ASN A 26 2.42 -2.81 4.94
N PRO A 27 2.81 -1.86 4.07
CA PRO A 27 2.60 -0.39 4.16
C PRO A 27 1.15 0.06 4.14
N ASN A 28 0.85 1.15 4.84
CA ASN A 28 -0.48 1.72 4.93
C ASN A 28 -0.96 2.28 3.58
N ALA A 29 -2.23 2.12 3.28
CA ALA A 29 -2.89 2.83 2.19
C ALA A 29 -3.98 3.76 2.76
N PRO A 30 -3.98 5.07 2.44
CA PRO A 30 -3.35 5.70 1.28
C PRO A 30 -1.97 6.34 1.52
N THR A 31 -1.40 6.33 2.71
CA THR A 31 -0.19 7.11 3.05
C THR A 31 1.11 6.54 2.47
N GLY A 32 1.19 5.21 2.31
CA GLY A 32 2.41 4.51 1.93
C GLY A 32 3.41 4.30 3.07
N VAL A 33 3.11 4.80 4.27
CA VAL A 33 3.97 4.64 5.46
C VAL A 33 4.00 3.19 5.91
N SER A 34 5.15 2.71 6.34
CA SER A 34 5.28 1.39 6.93
C SER A 34 5.77 1.47 8.37
N LEU A 35 5.26 0.58 9.21
CA LEU A 35 5.80 0.30 10.53
C LEU A 35 7.06 -0.56 10.43
N PRO A 36 8.04 -0.36 11.30
CA PRO A 36 9.12 -1.31 11.49
C PRO A 36 8.59 -2.63 12.07
N LEU A 37 9.33 -3.71 11.84
CA LEU A 37 8.92 -5.05 12.29
C LEU A 37 8.76 -5.13 13.81
N SER A 38 9.59 -4.40 14.57
CA SER A 38 9.49 -4.31 16.04
C SER A 38 8.15 -3.77 16.53
N ASP A 39 7.59 -2.76 15.82
CA ASP A 39 6.31 -2.17 16.22
C ASP A 39 5.14 -3.10 15.89
N ILE A 40 5.26 -3.88 14.80
CA ILE A 40 4.29 -4.95 14.48
C ILE A 40 4.36 -6.03 15.54
N GLU A 41 5.56 -6.44 15.93
CA GLU A 41 5.79 -7.44 16.97
C GLU A 41 5.17 -7.01 18.31
N ASP A 42 5.39 -5.75 18.73
CA ASP A 42 4.78 -5.18 19.94
C ASP A 42 3.24 -5.25 19.89
N ILE A 43 2.62 -4.94 18.75
CA ILE A 43 1.16 -5.02 18.60
C ILE A 43 0.68 -6.46 18.73
N VAL A 44 1.37 -7.41 18.12
CA VAL A 44 1.02 -8.83 18.15
C VAL A 44 1.18 -9.41 19.56
N GLU A 45 2.26 -9.04 20.25
CA GLU A 45 2.59 -9.51 21.60
C GLU A 45 1.59 -9.02 22.65
N HIS A 46 1.13 -7.77 22.53
CA HIS A 46 0.14 -7.20 23.47
C HIS A 46 -1.30 -7.69 23.22
N ASN A 47 -1.56 -8.43 22.14
CA ASN A 47 -2.89 -8.84 21.73
C ASN A 47 -3.03 -10.36 21.53
N GLN A 48 -2.42 -11.18 22.40
CA GLN A 48 -2.36 -12.64 22.22
C GLN A 48 -3.72 -13.35 22.28
N ASP A 49 -4.73 -12.72 22.89
CA ASP A 49 -6.09 -13.27 23.02
C ASP A 49 -6.96 -13.02 21.78
N VAL A 50 -6.50 -12.21 20.82
CA VAL A 50 -7.23 -11.86 19.60
C VAL A 50 -6.34 -12.03 18.36
N ILE A 51 -6.97 -12.09 17.19
CA ILE A 51 -6.23 -12.21 15.92
C ILE A 51 -5.76 -10.82 15.46
N VAL A 52 -4.47 -10.74 15.08
CA VAL A 52 -3.87 -9.58 14.43
C VAL A 52 -3.64 -9.91 12.95
N ILE A 53 -4.27 -9.14 12.06
CA ILE A 53 -4.16 -9.29 10.61
C ILE A 53 -3.32 -8.14 10.06
N VAL A 54 -2.20 -8.47 9.43
CA VAL A 54 -1.34 -7.53 8.71
C VAL A 54 -1.58 -7.67 7.21
N ASP A 55 -2.18 -6.64 6.59
CA ASP A 55 -2.37 -6.60 5.14
C ASP A 55 -1.10 -6.06 4.47
N GLU A 56 -0.35 -6.95 3.87
CA GLU A 56 0.91 -6.68 3.18
C GLU A 56 0.75 -6.51 1.66
N ALA A 57 -0.36 -5.95 1.20
CA ALA A 57 -0.60 -5.77 -0.24
C ALA A 57 0.49 -4.97 -0.97
N TYR A 58 1.29 -4.19 -0.26
CA TYR A 58 2.35 -3.33 -0.82
C TYR A 58 3.75 -3.65 -0.28
N VAL A 59 3.96 -4.73 0.45
CA VAL A 59 5.22 -5.07 1.13
C VAL A 59 6.42 -5.15 0.18
N ASP A 60 6.21 -5.64 -1.03
CA ASP A 60 7.27 -5.89 -2.02
C ASP A 60 7.95 -4.61 -2.55
N PHE A 61 7.42 -3.43 -2.20
CA PHE A 61 7.98 -2.14 -2.65
C PHE A 61 8.97 -1.51 -1.67
N GLY A 62 9.57 -2.32 -0.79
CA GLY A 62 10.69 -1.92 0.06
C GLY A 62 10.38 -1.85 1.55
N THR A 63 9.45 -2.67 2.03
CA THR A 63 9.15 -2.89 3.44
C THR A 63 9.58 -4.29 3.86
N GLN A 64 9.90 -4.46 5.14
CA GLN A 64 10.13 -5.76 5.73
C GLN A 64 8.79 -6.43 6.05
N SER A 65 8.63 -7.69 5.63
CA SER A 65 7.43 -8.49 5.92
C SER A 65 7.38 -8.93 7.38
N ALA A 66 6.18 -9.06 7.93
CA ALA A 66 5.91 -9.67 9.23
C ALA A 66 5.95 -11.21 9.21
N LEU A 67 6.22 -11.83 8.05
CA LEU A 67 6.29 -13.29 7.92
C LEU A 67 7.18 -13.98 8.94
N PRO A 68 8.38 -13.49 9.31
CA PRO A 68 9.21 -14.14 10.33
C PRO A 68 8.55 -14.25 11.71
N LEU A 69 7.56 -13.42 12.01
CA LEU A 69 6.86 -13.45 13.30
C LEU A 69 5.82 -14.57 13.40
N ILE A 70 5.39 -15.16 12.29
CA ILE A 70 4.40 -16.26 12.26
C ILE A 70 4.89 -17.49 13.04
N GLU A 71 6.19 -17.75 13.02
CA GLU A 71 6.76 -18.87 13.77
C GLU A 71 6.73 -18.65 15.30
N LYS A 72 6.67 -17.37 15.72
CA LYS A 72 6.69 -16.98 17.14
C LYS A 72 5.27 -16.77 17.69
N TYR A 73 4.33 -16.27 16.88
CA TYR A 73 3.01 -15.82 17.33
C TYR A 73 1.87 -16.55 16.60
N GLU A 74 1.10 -17.36 17.34
CA GLU A 74 -0.05 -18.10 16.76
C GLU A 74 -1.25 -17.21 16.38
N ASN A 75 -1.34 -15.99 16.91
CA ASN A 75 -2.41 -15.02 16.66
C ASN A 75 -2.14 -14.10 15.47
N LEU A 76 -0.99 -14.22 14.79
CA LEU A 76 -0.65 -13.41 13.63
C LEU A 76 -1.13 -14.05 12.32
N LEU A 77 -1.81 -13.26 11.49
CA LEU A 77 -2.18 -13.59 10.12
C LEU A 77 -1.63 -12.52 9.18
N VAL A 78 -0.82 -12.92 8.20
CA VAL A 78 -0.29 -12.04 7.15
C VAL A 78 -1.05 -12.31 5.86
N VAL A 79 -1.54 -11.24 5.21
CA VAL A 79 -2.26 -11.34 3.93
C VAL A 79 -1.47 -10.64 2.83
N GLN A 80 -1.27 -11.32 1.71
CA GLN A 80 -0.58 -10.78 0.54
C GLN A 80 -1.40 -10.97 -0.74
N THR A 81 -1.05 -10.24 -1.81
CA THR A 81 -1.78 -10.26 -3.07
C THR A 81 -0.86 -10.23 -4.28
N PHE A 82 -1.31 -10.81 -5.39
CA PHE A 82 -0.66 -10.68 -6.69
C PHE A 82 -1.12 -9.42 -7.45
N SER A 83 -2.11 -8.71 -6.91
CA SER A 83 -2.75 -7.57 -7.59
C SER A 83 -1.84 -6.36 -7.78
N LYS A 84 -0.76 -6.22 -7.00
CA LYS A 84 0.11 -5.04 -6.97
C LYS A 84 1.47 -5.34 -7.59
N SER A 85 2.38 -5.91 -6.84
CA SER A 85 3.77 -6.15 -7.24
C SER A 85 3.92 -7.11 -8.41
N ARG A 86 3.02 -8.07 -8.55
CA ARG A 86 3.00 -9.04 -9.66
C ARG A 86 2.10 -8.62 -10.83
N SER A 87 1.51 -7.41 -10.79
CA SER A 87 0.66 -6.85 -11.87
C SER A 87 -0.52 -7.72 -12.29
N MET A 88 -1.03 -8.57 -11.40
CA MET A 88 -2.05 -9.58 -11.70
C MET A 88 -3.42 -9.25 -11.07
N ALA A 89 -3.79 -7.98 -10.98
CA ALA A 89 -5.05 -7.55 -10.35
C ALA A 89 -6.29 -8.23 -10.97
N GLY A 90 -6.30 -8.47 -12.27
CA GLY A 90 -7.41 -9.15 -12.97
C GLY A 90 -7.53 -10.63 -12.66
N MET A 91 -6.47 -11.29 -12.18
CA MET A 91 -6.47 -12.72 -11.86
C MET A 91 -7.08 -13.04 -10.49
N ARG A 92 -7.32 -12.05 -9.66
CA ARG A 92 -7.96 -12.17 -8.35
C ARG A 92 -7.28 -13.17 -7.41
N ILE A 93 -5.93 -13.12 -7.34
CA ILE A 93 -5.10 -13.98 -6.50
C ILE A 93 -4.69 -13.22 -5.24
N GLY A 94 -4.99 -13.77 -4.09
CA GLY A 94 -4.49 -13.38 -2.78
C GLY A 94 -4.27 -14.62 -1.93
N PHE A 95 -3.47 -14.50 -0.89
CA PHE A 95 -3.16 -15.61 0.00
C PHE A 95 -2.89 -15.12 1.42
N ALA A 96 -3.08 -16.00 2.36
CA ALA A 96 -2.83 -15.77 3.77
C ALA A 96 -1.77 -16.75 4.28
N LEU A 97 -0.96 -16.27 5.20
CA LEU A 97 0.11 -17.01 5.87
C LEU A 97 -0.08 -16.85 7.38
N ALA A 98 -0.14 -17.95 8.09
CA ALA A 98 -0.34 -18.00 9.53
C ALA A 98 0.03 -19.38 10.08
N CYS A 99 -0.10 -19.59 11.40
CA CYS A 99 0.00 -20.91 11.99
C CYS A 99 -1.05 -21.89 11.42
N PRO A 100 -0.82 -23.21 11.44
CA PRO A 100 -1.74 -24.21 10.86
C PRO A 100 -3.17 -24.12 11.39
N LYS A 101 -3.35 -23.74 12.66
CA LYS A 101 -4.66 -23.58 13.29
C LYS A 101 -5.50 -22.48 12.63
N LEU A 102 -4.92 -21.29 12.39
CA LEU A 102 -5.62 -20.20 11.71
C LEU A 102 -5.90 -20.52 10.25
N ILE A 103 -4.97 -21.16 9.55
CA ILE A 103 -5.18 -21.60 8.17
C ILE A 103 -6.31 -22.64 8.08
N LYS A 104 -6.42 -23.53 9.08
CA LYS A 104 -7.55 -24.47 9.14
C LYS A 104 -8.88 -23.71 9.24
N TYR A 105 -9.00 -22.73 10.14
CA TYR A 105 -10.25 -21.96 10.27
C TYR A 105 -10.62 -21.21 8.98
N LEU A 106 -9.63 -20.60 8.30
CA LEU A 106 -9.86 -19.98 7.00
C LEU A 106 -10.37 -20.97 5.96
N ASN A 107 -9.83 -22.18 5.93
CA ASN A 107 -10.30 -23.25 5.04
C ASN A 107 -11.71 -23.72 5.40
N ASP A 108 -12.02 -23.89 6.68
CA ASP A 108 -13.37 -24.30 7.13
C ASP A 108 -14.41 -23.27 6.65
N VAL A 109 -14.13 -21.96 6.80
CA VAL A 109 -15.00 -20.89 6.29
C VAL A 109 -15.08 -20.92 4.77
N LYS A 110 -13.94 -20.99 4.07
CA LYS A 110 -13.88 -21.04 2.61
C LYS A 110 -14.71 -22.20 2.05
N TYR A 111 -14.54 -23.39 2.58
CA TYR A 111 -15.27 -24.58 2.12
C TYR A 111 -16.75 -24.56 2.47
N SER A 112 -17.17 -23.72 3.44
CA SER A 112 -18.57 -23.58 3.81
C SER A 112 -19.40 -22.80 2.80
N PHE A 113 -18.80 -21.85 2.04
CA PHE A 113 -19.57 -21.00 1.12
C PHE A 113 -18.99 -20.87 -0.29
N ASN A 114 -17.68 -21.02 -0.50
CA ASN A 114 -17.05 -20.92 -1.83
C ASN A 114 -15.79 -21.77 -1.93
N SER A 115 -15.95 -23.06 -2.17
CA SER A 115 -14.85 -24.02 -2.25
C SER A 115 -13.93 -23.80 -3.45
N TYR A 116 -14.45 -23.28 -4.57
CA TYR A 116 -13.75 -23.18 -5.86
C TYR A 116 -13.53 -21.73 -6.28
N THR A 117 -12.85 -20.96 -5.44
CA THR A 117 -12.63 -19.52 -5.63
C THR A 117 -11.76 -19.18 -6.82
N MET A 118 -10.83 -20.05 -7.22
CA MET A 118 -9.86 -19.79 -8.29
C MET A 118 -10.10 -20.71 -9.49
N ASN A 119 -10.10 -20.11 -10.68
CA ASN A 119 -10.13 -20.86 -11.93
C ASN A 119 -8.74 -21.40 -12.31
N ARG A 120 -8.71 -22.38 -13.22
CA ARG A 120 -7.46 -23.04 -13.65
C ARG A 120 -6.44 -22.08 -14.27
N THR A 121 -6.91 -21.08 -15.02
CA THR A 121 -6.05 -20.07 -15.66
C THR A 121 -5.36 -19.21 -14.60
N SER A 122 -6.09 -18.73 -13.59
CA SER A 122 -5.51 -17.97 -12.48
C SER A 122 -4.46 -18.79 -11.73
N ILE A 123 -4.74 -20.07 -11.45
CA ILE A 123 -3.78 -20.95 -10.77
C ILE A 123 -2.49 -21.11 -11.60
N ALA A 124 -2.62 -21.43 -12.89
CA ALA A 124 -1.47 -21.62 -13.78
C ALA A 124 -0.63 -20.32 -13.90
N ALA A 125 -1.30 -19.18 -14.08
CA ALA A 125 -0.63 -17.88 -14.17
C ALA A 125 0.04 -17.50 -12.82
N GLY A 126 -0.61 -17.77 -11.68
CA GLY A 126 -0.02 -17.54 -10.37
C GLY A 126 1.23 -18.37 -10.12
N VAL A 127 1.21 -19.66 -10.47
CA VAL A 127 2.40 -20.53 -10.38
C VAL A 127 3.53 -20.01 -11.25
N ALA A 128 3.26 -19.60 -12.50
CA ALA A 128 4.24 -19.02 -13.38
C ALA A 128 4.86 -17.74 -12.79
N ALA A 129 4.03 -16.84 -12.27
CA ALA A 129 4.49 -15.59 -11.66
C ALA A 129 5.35 -15.80 -10.39
N ILE A 130 5.08 -16.85 -9.59
CA ILE A 130 5.96 -17.18 -8.46
C ILE A 130 7.32 -17.69 -8.93
N LYS A 131 7.35 -18.47 -9.99
CA LYS A 131 8.61 -19.04 -10.52
C LYS A 131 9.49 -17.98 -11.19
N ASP A 132 8.92 -16.92 -11.71
CA ASP A 132 9.64 -15.83 -12.38
C ASP A 132 10.07 -14.76 -11.37
N GLN A 133 11.04 -15.11 -10.53
CA GLN A 133 11.56 -14.20 -9.51
C GLN A 133 12.44 -13.09 -10.10
N GLU A 134 13.14 -13.35 -11.18
CA GLU A 134 14.01 -12.36 -11.82
C GLU A 134 13.18 -11.18 -12.35
N TYR A 135 12.17 -11.45 -13.15
CA TYR A 135 11.25 -10.41 -13.64
C TYR A 135 10.54 -9.67 -12.50
N PHE A 136 10.10 -10.40 -11.48
CA PHE A 136 9.45 -9.82 -10.31
C PHE A 136 10.35 -8.81 -9.59
N LEU A 137 11.59 -9.19 -9.28
CA LEU A 137 12.55 -8.30 -8.60
C LEU A 137 12.94 -7.11 -9.47
N GLU A 138 13.15 -7.33 -10.78
CA GLU A 138 13.44 -6.26 -11.72
C GLU A 138 12.32 -5.22 -11.79
N THR A 139 11.07 -5.66 -11.90
CA THR A 139 9.92 -4.75 -12.00
C THR A 139 9.67 -4.00 -10.71
N CYS A 140 9.77 -4.64 -9.55
CA CYS A 140 9.70 -3.97 -8.24
C CYS A 140 10.82 -2.94 -8.08
N GLY A 141 12.04 -3.28 -8.49
CA GLY A 141 13.19 -2.38 -8.45
C GLY A 141 12.98 -1.12 -9.29
N LYS A 142 12.47 -1.26 -10.52
CA LYS A 142 12.13 -0.12 -11.40
C LYS A 142 11.08 0.81 -10.77
N ILE A 143 10.07 0.25 -10.12
CA ILE A 143 9.03 1.04 -9.42
C ILE A 143 9.65 1.79 -8.24
N ILE A 144 10.49 1.14 -7.44
CA ILE A 144 11.16 1.76 -6.30
C ILE A 144 12.06 2.91 -6.76
N GLU A 145 12.89 2.69 -7.78
CA GLU A 145 13.77 3.71 -8.34
C GLU A 145 12.98 4.92 -8.86
N THR A 146 11.92 4.67 -9.64
CA THR A 146 11.07 5.73 -10.18
C THR A 146 10.34 6.49 -9.06
N ARG A 147 9.89 5.79 -8.01
CA ARG A 147 9.30 6.42 -6.82
C ARG A 147 10.27 7.39 -6.16
N GLU A 148 11.50 6.94 -5.90
CA GLU A 148 12.49 7.77 -5.22
C GLU A 148 12.87 9.01 -6.06
N TRP A 149 12.93 8.87 -7.37
CA TRP A 149 13.09 10.01 -8.27
C TRP A 149 11.89 10.97 -8.21
N THR A 150 10.66 10.44 -8.30
CA THR A 150 9.44 11.24 -8.26
C THR A 150 9.32 12.01 -6.95
N LYS A 151 9.68 11.39 -5.82
CA LYS A 151 9.74 12.06 -4.51
C LYS A 151 10.68 13.29 -4.53
N LYS A 152 11.86 13.13 -5.13
CA LYS A 152 12.83 14.25 -5.26
C LYS A 152 12.26 15.39 -6.09
N GLU A 153 11.63 15.10 -7.22
CA GLU A 153 11.04 16.12 -8.08
C GLU A 153 9.83 16.81 -7.42
N LEU A 154 8.96 16.07 -6.75
CA LEU A 154 7.82 16.63 -6.01
C LEU A 154 8.28 17.58 -4.89
N ARG A 155 9.33 17.22 -4.14
CA ARG A 155 9.90 18.10 -3.10
C ARG A 155 10.42 19.42 -3.68
N LYS A 156 11.09 19.39 -4.85
CA LYS A 156 11.52 20.61 -5.56
C LYS A 156 10.35 21.51 -5.95
N LEU A 157 9.18 20.92 -6.20
CA LEU A 157 7.95 21.64 -6.54
C LEU A 157 7.15 22.09 -5.30
N GLY A 158 7.66 21.89 -4.09
CA GLY A 158 7.01 22.32 -2.85
C GLY A 158 5.99 21.38 -2.26
N PHE A 159 5.89 20.14 -2.76
CA PHE A 159 5.05 19.11 -2.16
C PHE A 159 5.68 18.56 -0.88
N TYR A 160 4.81 18.21 0.07
CA TYR A 160 5.17 17.48 1.28
C TYR A 160 4.39 16.16 1.35
N PHE A 161 5.00 15.15 1.91
CA PHE A 161 4.47 13.79 2.04
C PHE A 161 5.34 12.99 3.03
N GLU A 162 4.75 11.97 3.62
CA GLU A 162 5.47 10.98 4.44
C GLU A 162 6.25 10.00 3.54
N GLU A 163 7.26 9.33 4.11
CA GLU A 163 8.09 8.38 3.37
C GLU A 163 7.28 7.14 2.95
N SER A 164 7.00 7.07 1.66
CA SER A 164 6.26 5.93 1.11
C SER A 164 7.16 4.72 0.86
N LYS A 165 6.66 3.54 1.26
CA LYS A 165 7.18 2.22 0.95
C LYS A 165 6.22 1.41 0.07
N ALA A 166 5.24 2.06 -0.57
CA ALA A 166 4.28 1.48 -1.50
C ALA A 166 4.62 1.87 -2.95
N ASN A 167 3.82 1.43 -3.92
CA ASN A 167 3.93 1.84 -5.32
C ASN A 167 3.20 3.16 -5.62
N PHE A 168 3.04 4.02 -4.63
CA PHE A 168 2.41 5.34 -4.75
C PHE A 168 3.02 6.31 -3.74
N ILE A 169 2.76 7.61 -3.95
CA ILE A 169 3.08 8.69 -3.03
C ILE A 169 1.77 9.40 -2.65
N PHE A 170 1.60 9.73 -1.37
CA PHE A 170 0.45 10.49 -0.88
C PHE A 170 0.89 11.90 -0.54
N ALA A 171 0.74 12.81 -1.50
CA ALA A 171 1.36 14.13 -1.47
C ALA A 171 0.35 15.27 -1.41
N ALA A 172 0.70 16.32 -0.69
CA ALA A 172 -0.03 17.58 -0.64
C ALA A 172 0.91 18.76 -0.93
N HIS A 173 0.33 19.89 -1.33
CA HIS A 173 1.04 21.13 -1.58
C HIS A 173 0.41 22.28 -0.80
N LYS A 174 1.22 23.11 -0.11
CA LYS A 174 0.70 24.15 0.80
C LYS A 174 -0.21 25.17 0.12
N ASN A 175 0.12 25.55 -1.11
CA ASN A 175 -0.54 26.64 -1.82
C ASN A 175 -1.47 26.15 -2.95
N CYS A 176 -1.49 24.84 -3.24
CA CYS A 176 -2.28 24.26 -4.32
C CYS A 176 -3.29 23.26 -3.73
N PRO A 177 -4.58 23.59 -3.69
CA PRO A 177 -5.61 22.67 -3.25
C PRO A 177 -5.61 21.39 -4.10
N ALA A 178 -5.62 20.23 -3.44
CA ALA A 178 -5.54 18.93 -4.10
C ALA A 178 -6.68 18.71 -5.10
N GLU A 179 -7.90 19.17 -4.81
CA GLU A 179 -9.04 19.05 -5.70
C GLU A 179 -8.82 19.80 -7.03
N LYS A 180 -8.29 21.03 -6.99
CA LYS A 180 -8.01 21.80 -8.18
C LYS A 180 -6.96 21.14 -9.07
N LEU A 181 -5.88 20.69 -8.45
CA LEU A 181 -4.81 19.97 -9.16
C LEU A 181 -5.34 18.64 -9.73
N PHE A 182 -6.17 17.91 -8.99
CA PHE A 182 -6.83 16.69 -9.45
C PHE A 182 -7.65 16.91 -10.72
N GLN A 183 -8.47 17.98 -10.75
CA GLN A 183 -9.29 18.33 -11.91
C GLN A 183 -8.43 18.71 -13.12
N ALA A 184 -7.40 19.56 -12.91
CA ALA A 184 -6.48 19.96 -13.96
C ALA A 184 -5.70 18.77 -14.56
N LEU A 185 -5.25 17.84 -13.74
CA LEU A 185 -4.59 16.60 -14.18
C LEU A 185 -5.55 15.74 -15.02
N ARG A 186 -6.79 15.60 -14.56
CA ARG A 186 -7.81 14.80 -15.25
C ARG A 186 -8.16 15.36 -16.64
N GLU A 187 -8.20 16.68 -16.81
CA GLU A 187 -8.40 17.35 -18.09
C GLU A 187 -7.29 17.04 -19.11
N GLN A 188 -6.10 16.72 -18.63
CA GLN A 188 -4.95 16.30 -19.45
C GLN A 188 -4.79 14.77 -19.50
N HIS A 189 -5.83 14.01 -19.13
CA HIS A 189 -5.82 12.56 -19.09
C HIS A 189 -4.75 11.94 -18.19
N ILE A 190 -4.29 12.69 -17.18
CA ILE A 190 -3.37 12.21 -16.13
C ILE A 190 -4.21 11.83 -14.92
N TYR A 191 -4.28 10.54 -14.60
CA TYR A 191 -5.18 10.01 -13.57
C TYR A 191 -4.43 9.72 -12.28
N VAL A 192 -4.76 10.48 -11.25
CA VAL A 192 -4.34 10.24 -9.86
C VAL A 192 -5.57 9.93 -9.00
N ARG A 193 -5.38 9.55 -7.75
CA ARG A 193 -6.51 9.31 -6.84
C ARG A 193 -6.66 10.48 -5.86
N TYR A 194 -7.88 10.98 -5.74
CA TYR A 194 -8.28 11.98 -4.76
C TYR A 194 -9.32 11.39 -3.80
N PHE A 195 -9.21 11.71 -2.52
CA PHE A 195 -10.13 11.29 -1.47
C PHE A 195 -10.70 12.54 -0.80
N PRO A 196 -11.91 13.00 -1.18
CA PRO A 196 -12.49 14.21 -0.65
C PRO A 196 -12.82 14.07 0.84
N GLY A 197 -12.65 15.16 1.59
CA GLY A 197 -13.03 15.27 2.99
C GLY A 197 -12.00 14.80 4.02
N GLY A 198 -12.24 15.15 5.27
CA GLY A 198 -11.45 14.75 6.41
C GLY A 198 -9.96 15.08 6.31
N ARG A 199 -9.13 14.18 6.83
CA ARG A 199 -7.66 14.31 6.83
C ARG A 199 -7.02 14.10 5.44
N THR A 200 -7.73 13.48 4.50
CA THR A 200 -7.21 13.11 3.17
C THR A 200 -7.43 14.18 2.11
N GLY A 201 -8.38 15.09 2.33
CA GLY A 201 -8.90 16.03 1.32
C GLY A 201 -7.89 17.03 0.74
N ASN A 202 -6.72 17.17 1.34
CA ASN A 202 -5.66 18.02 0.81
C ASN A 202 -4.52 17.23 0.14
N HIS A 203 -4.70 15.92 -0.08
CA HIS A 203 -3.69 15.05 -0.64
C HIS A 203 -4.15 14.37 -1.93
N LEU A 204 -3.19 14.07 -2.79
CA LEU A 204 -3.35 13.20 -3.95
C LEU A 204 -2.54 11.92 -3.75
N ARG A 205 -3.14 10.76 -4.04
CA ARG A 205 -2.39 9.51 -4.14
C ARG A 205 -1.94 9.32 -5.59
N ILE A 206 -0.65 9.44 -5.80
CA ILE A 206 0.03 9.41 -7.08
C ILE A 206 0.65 8.01 -7.24
N THR A 207 0.05 7.17 -8.07
CA THR A 207 0.61 5.84 -8.37
C THR A 207 1.85 6.01 -9.25
N ILE A 208 2.90 5.24 -8.95
CA ILE A 208 4.13 5.26 -9.72
C ILE A 208 3.96 4.44 -10.99
N GLY A 209 4.06 5.10 -12.11
CA GLY A 209 4.11 4.52 -13.45
C GLY A 209 5.55 4.30 -13.92
N THR A 210 5.73 4.18 -15.23
CA THR A 210 7.05 4.17 -15.86
C THR A 210 7.75 5.52 -15.65
N ARG A 211 9.06 5.58 -15.84
CA ARG A 211 9.82 6.82 -15.73
C ARG A 211 9.28 7.91 -16.64
N ASN A 212 8.97 7.58 -17.89
CA ASN A 212 8.42 8.52 -18.86
C ASN A 212 7.05 9.08 -18.43
N GLU A 213 6.16 8.24 -17.92
CA GLU A 213 4.86 8.68 -17.41
C GLU A 213 5.02 9.64 -16.22
N MET A 214 5.95 9.34 -15.32
CA MET A 214 6.21 10.22 -14.18
C MET A 214 6.88 11.54 -14.60
N GLU A 215 7.69 11.55 -15.66
CA GLU A 215 8.22 12.78 -16.25
C GLU A 215 7.11 13.65 -16.85
N VAL A 216 6.17 13.07 -17.57
CA VAL A 216 4.98 13.77 -18.08
C VAL A 216 4.18 14.40 -16.94
N PHE A 217 3.91 13.61 -15.88
CA PHE A 217 3.22 14.08 -14.68
C PHE A 217 3.95 15.26 -14.02
N ILE A 218 5.25 15.14 -13.76
CA ILE A 218 6.07 16.17 -13.10
C ILE A 218 6.12 17.45 -13.95
N ASN A 219 6.30 17.32 -15.26
CA ASN A 219 6.32 18.48 -16.17
C ASN A 219 4.98 19.21 -16.19
N PHE A 220 3.87 18.49 -16.26
CA PHE A 220 2.54 19.09 -16.17
C PHE A 220 2.36 19.84 -14.83
N VAL A 221 2.67 19.21 -13.71
CA VAL A 221 2.55 19.85 -12.38
C VAL A 221 3.39 21.11 -12.30
N ARG A 222 4.61 21.08 -12.82
CA ARG A 222 5.52 22.24 -12.85
C ARG A 222 4.91 23.44 -13.62
N GLU A 223 4.40 23.18 -14.81
CA GLU A 223 3.78 24.24 -15.64
C GLU A 223 2.46 24.75 -15.03
N TYR A 224 1.67 23.85 -14.46
CA TYR A 224 0.45 24.24 -13.75
C TYR A 224 0.73 25.17 -12.56
N LEU A 225 1.69 24.82 -11.70
CA LEU A 225 2.06 25.66 -10.56
C LEU A 225 2.62 27.02 -10.96
N LYS A 226 3.37 27.10 -12.07
CA LYS A 226 3.83 28.39 -12.65
C LYS A 226 2.66 29.23 -13.13
N LYS A 227 1.76 28.65 -13.92
CA LYS A 227 0.60 29.33 -14.48
C LYS A 227 -0.30 29.93 -13.39
N GLU A 228 -0.51 29.17 -12.32
CA GLU A 228 -1.34 29.59 -11.18
C GLU A 228 -0.60 30.50 -10.17
N ASN A 229 0.67 30.86 -10.41
CA ASN A 229 1.53 31.64 -9.50
C ASN A 229 1.69 31.00 -8.10
N LEU A 230 1.62 29.69 -8.02
CA LEU A 230 1.71 28.91 -6.77
C LEU A 230 3.13 28.44 -6.45
N TRP A 231 4.04 28.56 -7.41
CA TRP A 231 5.44 28.21 -7.27
C TRP A 231 6.31 29.47 -7.30
N LYS A 232 6.86 29.82 -6.14
CA LYS A 232 7.88 30.88 -6.01
C LYS A 232 9.24 30.22 -5.83
N PHE A 233 10.21 30.65 -6.63
CA PHE A 233 11.62 30.27 -6.49
C PHE A 233 12.20 30.72 -5.14
#